data_7306bd2ee06527108f09c69f6aade334
#
_entry.id   7306bd2ee06527108f09c69f6aade334
#
_cell.length_a   1.000
_cell.length_b   1.000
_cell.length_c   1.000
_cell.angle_alpha   90.00
_cell.angle_beta   90.00
_cell.angle_gamma   90.00
#
_symmetry.space_group_name_H-M   'P 1'
#
loop_
_entity.id
_entity.type
_entity.pdbx_description
1 polymer ?
#
loop_
_entity_poly.entity_id
_entity_poly.type
_entity_poly.pdbx_seq_one_letter_code
_entity_poly.pdbx_strand_id
1 'polypeptide(L)'
;MTSRARFAALGVALSALVATATVSFAQGGVGQGAQELGDPDYGVCRGTNARCYHDWGNFDASQGYRILLYTRTAGPRHANLGPALSTGLNPPLTPANVVQNAVRAMGADNGFQVDYTEDVTQLASPATLFRYDAVVFFSTSRDTLDDAAQTSLRQYLRGGGGFVGIHNAFGTEYNWPWYEGLLGGANFYDHGPVQPGTVRVVGRKDASTASLPSTWTFTDEWYNLVPAPSKVRVLAEVDESTLAEGVAGNYHHPGHGKDHPVAWCQYYDGGRAWLTTLGHDARAFSTDGSYAGAAAFQKLVLGGIESAMGKRPFCRG
;
A
#
# COMPACT_ATOMS: atom_id res chain seq x y z
N MET A 1 70.60 73.61 15.46
CA MET A 1 70.51 73.42 14.02
C MET A 1 69.80 72.05 13.81
N THR A 2 68.52 72.06 13.67
CA THR A 2 67.70 70.83 13.69
C THR A 2 67.02 70.68 12.36
N SER A 3 67.37 69.67 11.58
CA SER A 3 66.73 69.28 10.33
C SER A 3 65.47 68.41 10.62
N ARG A 4 64.33 68.85 10.12
CA ARG A 4 63.16 68.04 10.18
C ARG A 4 62.99 67.26 8.88
N ALA A 5 63.08 65.93 8.97
CA ALA A 5 62.73 65.07 7.86
C ALA A 5 61.16 64.87 7.79
N ARG A 6 60.64 65.09 6.62
CA ARG A 6 59.18 64.80 6.35
C ARG A 6 59.03 63.36 5.82
N PHE A 7 58.33 62.51 6.52
CA PHE A 7 57.95 61.21 6.01
C PHE A 7 56.63 61.37 5.21
N ALA A 8 56.63 61.01 3.93
CA ALA A 8 55.45 60.85 3.13
C ALA A 8 54.91 59.44 3.34
N ALA A 9 53.67 59.33 3.80
CA ALA A 9 53.01 58.05 3.93
C ALA A 9 52.33 57.70 2.59
N LEU A 10 52.79 56.62 1.94
CA LEU A 10 52.11 56.02 0.79
C LEU A 10 50.97 55.17 1.33
N GLY A 11 49.75 55.56 1.12
CA GLY A 11 48.56 54.75 1.38
C GLY A 11 48.36 53.77 0.24
N VAL A 12 48.55 52.49 0.51
CA VAL A 12 48.17 51.40 -0.40
C VAL A 12 46.70 51.06 -0.08
N ALA A 13 45.79 51.43 -0.98
CA ALA A 13 44.41 50.96 -0.91
C ALA A 13 44.33 49.52 -1.38
N LEU A 14 44.09 48.59 -0.46
CA LEU A 14 43.79 47.20 -0.77
C LEU A 14 42.30 47.07 -1.08
N SER A 15 41.97 47.03 -2.38
CA SER A 15 40.59 46.72 -2.81
C SER A 15 40.37 45.21 -2.67
N ALA A 16 39.66 44.82 -1.62
CA ALA A 16 39.19 43.43 -1.48
C ALA A 16 38.04 43.16 -2.48
N LEU A 17 38.33 42.43 -3.53
CA LEU A 17 37.28 41.82 -4.36
C LEU A 17 36.58 40.72 -3.54
N VAL A 18 35.40 40.97 -3.06
CA VAL A 18 34.52 39.94 -2.54
C VAL A 18 33.92 39.21 -3.74
N ALA A 19 34.49 38.08 -4.14
CA ALA A 19 33.86 37.17 -5.08
C ALA A 19 32.70 36.49 -4.38
N THR A 20 31.47 36.94 -4.61
CA THR A 20 30.29 36.19 -4.26
C THR A 20 30.18 34.97 -5.16
N ALA A 21 30.62 33.82 -4.66
CA ALA A 21 30.34 32.54 -5.30
C ALA A 21 28.82 32.28 -5.18
N THR A 22 28.08 32.52 -6.25
CA THR A 22 26.73 32.02 -6.39
C THR A 22 26.83 30.52 -6.53
N VAL A 23 26.53 29.78 -5.45
CA VAL A 23 26.31 28.34 -5.53
C VAL A 23 25.01 28.16 -6.29
N SER A 24 25.10 27.92 -7.59
CA SER A 24 23.99 27.42 -8.38
C SER A 24 23.77 25.98 -7.93
N PHE A 25 22.78 25.75 -7.10
CA PHE A 25 22.21 24.41 -6.96
C PHE A 25 21.68 24.04 -8.35
N ALA A 26 22.39 23.14 -9.04
CA ALA A 26 21.82 22.46 -10.15
C ALA A 26 20.56 21.76 -9.60
N GLN A 27 19.40 22.27 -9.94
CA GLN A 27 18.15 21.52 -9.79
C GLN A 27 18.37 20.28 -10.63
N GLY A 28 18.73 19.17 -9.95
CA GLY A 28 18.73 17.87 -10.58
C GLY A 28 17.38 17.71 -11.22
N GLY A 29 17.35 17.55 -12.54
CA GLY A 29 16.13 17.42 -13.28
C GLY A 29 15.34 16.29 -12.65
N VAL A 30 14.25 16.62 -11.96
CA VAL A 30 13.20 15.69 -11.57
C VAL A 30 12.77 15.04 -12.87
N GLY A 31 12.96 13.73 -12.98
CA GLY A 31 12.70 12.99 -14.21
C GLY A 31 11.29 13.28 -14.72
N GLN A 32 11.13 13.30 -16.03
CA GLN A 32 9.82 13.49 -16.67
C GLN A 32 8.83 12.45 -16.11
N GLY A 33 7.84 12.88 -15.40
CA GLY A 33 6.93 12.11 -14.55
C GLY A 33 6.96 12.59 -13.11
N ALA A 34 7.80 13.57 -12.82
CA ALA A 34 7.78 14.27 -11.56
C ALA A 34 6.60 15.22 -11.50
N GLN A 35 5.79 14.92 -10.51
CA GLN A 35 5.01 15.89 -9.77
C GLN A 35 4.07 16.77 -10.61
N GLU A 36 2.87 16.32 -10.74
CA GLU A 36 1.77 17.27 -10.68
C GLU A 36 1.91 18.03 -9.35
N LEU A 37 1.91 19.36 -9.43
CA LEU A 37 2.04 20.25 -8.27
C LEU A 37 0.97 19.88 -7.22
N GLY A 38 1.42 19.42 -6.07
CA GLY A 38 0.55 19.08 -4.94
C GLY A 38 0.41 17.58 -4.64
N ASP A 39 0.97 16.69 -5.47
CA ASP A 39 0.89 15.25 -5.25
C ASP A 39 2.15 14.73 -4.56
N PRO A 40 2.08 14.31 -3.27
CA PRO A 40 3.25 13.92 -2.50
C PRO A 40 3.89 12.64 -3.06
N ASP A 41 5.22 12.57 -3.05
CA ASP A 41 5.99 11.36 -3.40
C ASP A 41 6.50 10.61 -2.16
N TYR A 42 6.26 11.13 -0.96
CA TYR A 42 6.70 10.55 0.32
C TYR A 42 8.22 10.36 0.43
N GLY A 43 8.99 11.07 -0.39
CA GLY A 43 10.45 10.98 -0.44
C GLY A 43 10.98 9.69 -1.05
N VAL A 44 10.16 8.94 -1.79
CA VAL A 44 10.52 7.67 -2.43
C VAL A 44 10.04 7.64 -3.89
N CYS A 45 10.64 6.75 -4.70
CA CYS A 45 10.10 6.47 -6.03
C CYS A 45 8.77 5.74 -5.89
N ARG A 46 7.71 6.27 -6.48
CA ARG A 46 6.39 5.64 -6.52
C ARG A 46 5.65 5.88 -7.82
N GLY A 47 4.68 5.03 -8.10
CA GLY A 47 3.82 5.16 -9.28
C GLY A 47 3.73 3.87 -10.08
N THR A 48 3.25 3.98 -11.32
CA THR A 48 3.00 2.82 -12.20
C THR A 48 4.19 2.45 -13.08
N ASN A 49 5.29 3.21 -13.00
CA ASN A 49 6.49 2.95 -13.77
C ASN A 49 7.37 1.91 -13.08
N ALA A 50 7.68 0.82 -13.77
CA ALA A 50 8.52 -0.26 -13.25
C ALA A 50 9.95 0.17 -12.87
N ARG A 51 10.40 1.37 -13.26
CA ARG A 51 11.69 1.93 -12.78
C ARG A 51 11.72 2.15 -11.26
N CYS A 52 10.56 2.24 -10.60
CA CYS A 52 10.48 2.32 -9.14
C CYS A 52 10.58 0.95 -8.46
N TYR A 53 10.68 -0.13 -9.21
CA TYR A 53 10.89 -1.48 -8.67
C TYR A 53 12.39 -1.82 -8.59
N HIS A 54 12.81 -2.41 -7.47
CA HIS A 54 14.18 -2.86 -7.25
C HIS A 54 14.25 -4.39 -7.38
N ASP A 55 14.68 -4.85 -8.54
CA ASP A 55 15.00 -6.27 -8.75
C ASP A 55 16.46 -6.53 -8.36
N TRP A 56 16.69 -6.74 -7.07
CA TRP A 56 18.03 -6.97 -6.51
C TRP A 56 18.33 -8.45 -6.28
N GLY A 57 17.47 -9.35 -6.77
CA GLY A 57 17.67 -10.80 -6.64
C GLY A 57 17.43 -11.34 -5.22
N ASN A 58 16.70 -10.59 -4.38
CA ASN A 58 16.39 -11.04 -3.01
C ASN A 58 15.31 -12.13 -2.96
N PHE A 59 14.58 -12.34 -4.05
CA PHE A 59 13.44 -13.28 -4.14
C PHE A 59 13.70 -14.27 -5.27
N ASP A 60 13.76 -15.56 -4.93
CA ASP A 60 14.02 -16.64 -5.88
C ASP A 60 12.78 -17.52 -6.06
N ALA A 61 12.09 -17.34 -7.17
CA ALA A 61 10.89 -18.10 -7.50
C ALA A 61 11.13 -19.62 -7.59
N SER A 62 12.38 -20.10 -7.74
CA SER A 62 12.71 -21.52 -7.76
C SER A 62 12.51 -22.19 -6.40
N GLN A 63 12.53 -21.41 -5.31
CA GLN A 63 12.26 -21.89 -3.95
C GLN A 63 10.76 -22.06 -3.65
N GLY A 64 9.90 -21.77 -4.62
CA GLY A 64 8.46 -21.65 -4.45
C GLY A 64 8.06 -20.30 -3.88
N TYR A 65 6.76 -20.00 -3.89
CA TYR A 65 6.24 -18.73 -3.39
C TYR A 65 5.72 -18.87 -1.96
N ARG A 66 5.96 -17.81 -1.16
CA ARG A 66 5.53 -17.75 0.24
C ARG A 66 5.05 -16.36 0.60
N ILE A 67 3.94 -16.27 1.34
CA ILE A 67 3.43 -15.00 1.87
C ILE A 67 3.31 -15.03 3.40
N LEU A 68 3.39 -13.84 4.02
CA LEU A 68 3.05 -13.63 5.42
C LEU A 68 1.72 -12.87 5.50
N LEU A 69 0.69 -13.49 6.05
CA LEU A 69 -0.58 -12.84 6.34
C LEU A 69 -0.55 -12.25 7.76
N TYR A 70 -0.72 -10.94 7.86
CA TYR A 70 -0.76 -10.18 9.10
C TYR A 70 -2.16 -9.61 9.35
N THR A 71 -2.76 -9.96 10.50
CA THR A 71 -4.14 -9.60 10.83
C THR A 71 -4.29 -8.97 12.22
N ARG A 72 -3.20 -8.40 12.76
CA ARG A 72 -3.20 -7.73 14.07
C ARG A 72 -4.10 -6.50 14.05
N THR A 73 -4.83 -6.31 15.14
CA THR A 73 -5.64 -5.13 15.38
C THR A 73 -5.23 -4.47 16.70
N ALA A 74 -4.99 -3.16 16.67
CA ALA A 74 -4.78 -2.32 17.84
C ALA A 74 -5.98 -1.39 18.11
N GLY A 75 -7.04 -1.54 17.32
CA GLY A 75 -8.31 -0.82 17.38
C GLY A 75 -9.48 -1.74 17.04
N PRO A 76 -10.49 -1.26 16.29
CA PRO A 76 -11.64 -2.07 15.89
C PRO A 76 -11.19 -3.35 15.19
N ARG A 77 -11.82 -4.47 15.57
CA ARG A 77 -11.55 -5.78 14.95
C ARG A 77 -12.75 -6.22 14.15
N HIS A 78 -12.53 -6.45 12.87
CA HIS A 78 -13.56 -6.96 11.97
C HIS A 78 -13.94 -8.40 12.32
N ALA A 79 -15.23 -8.72 12.26
CA ALA A 79 -15.76 -10.04 12.61
C ALA A 79 -15.16 -11.18 11.76
N ASN A 80 -14.79 -10.90 10.49
CA ASN A 80 -14.20 -11.85 9.57
C ASN A 80 -12.81 -12.37 10.01
N LEU A 81 -12.11 -11.66 10.91
CA LEU A 81 -10.86 -12.11 11.52
C LEU A 81 -11.07 -13.13 12.64
N GLY A 82 -12.28 -13.22 13.19
CA GLY A 82 -12.59 -14.10 14.32
C GLY A 82 -11.84 -13.73 15.60
N PRO A 83 -11.65 -14.67 16.54
CA PRO A 83 -10.88 -14.45 17.77
C PRO A 83 -9.45 -13.99 17.47
N ALA A 84 -8.89 -13.16 18.36
CA ALA A 84 -7.47 -12.79 18.29
C ALA A 84 -6.58 -14.03 18.36
N LEU A 85 -5.51 -14.01 17.61
CA LEU A 85 -4.55 -15.10 17.57
C LEU A 85 -3.58 -15.01 18.76
N SER A 86 -3.11 -16.15 19.23
CA SER A 86 -1.99 -16.18 20.18
C SER A 86 -0.70 -15.72 19.51
N THR A 87 0.30 -15.37 20.33
CA THR A 87 1.62 -14.94 19.84
C THR A 87 2.33 -16.05 19.06
N GLY A 88 3.25 -15.64 18.19
CA GLY A 88 4.06 -16.51 17.34
C GLY A 88 3.57 -16.64 15.92
N LEU A 89 4.23 -17.48 15.18
CA LEU A 89 3.94 -17.79 13.77
C LEU A 89 3.01 -19.01 13.70
N ASN A 90 1.98 -18.92 12.87
CA ASN A 90 1.02 -20.01 12.61
C ASN A 90 0.33 -20.56 13.87
N PRO A 91 -0.20 -19.71 14.78
CA PRO A 91 -0.93 -20.20 15.94
C PRO A 91 -2.22 -20.95 15.51
N PRO A 92 -2.79 -21.80 16.40
CA PRO A 92 -4.01 -22.53 16.06
C PRO A 92 -5.17 -21.60 15.63
N LEU A 93 -5.87 -21.98 14.56
CA LEU A 93 -7.05 -21.30 14.04
C LEU A 93 -8.33 -22.02 14.47
N THR A 94 -9.39 -21.24 14.62
CA THR A 94 -10.76 -21.74 14.72
C THR A 94 -11.51 -21.55 13.40
N PRO A 95 -12.68 -22.17 13.18
CA PRO A 95 -13.51 -21.89 12.03
C PRO A 95 -13.95 -20.42 11.89
N ALA A 96 -13.99 -19.68 13.01
CA ALA A 96 -14.34 -18.25 13.01
C ALA A 96 -13.23 -17.34 12.47
N ASN A 97 -11.99 -17.82 12.37
CA ASN A 97 -10.88 -17.09 11.73
C ASN A 97 -11.00 -17.22 10.19
N VAL A 98 -12.06 -16.65 9.63
CA VAL A 98 -12.48 -16.87 8.22
C VAL A 98 -11.41 -16.42 7.25
N VAL A 99 -10.86 -15.20 7.42
CA VAL A 99 -9.83 -14.64 6.54
C VAL A 99 -8.58 -15.52 6.52
N GLN A 100 -8.06 -15.89 7.69
CA GLN A 100 -6.85 -16.69 7.81
C GLN A 100 -7.04 -18.07 7.17
N ASN A 101 -8.18 -18.72 7.43
CA ASN A 101 -8.50 -20.01 6.82
C ASN A 101 -8.66 -19.89 5.31
N ALA A 102 -9.34 -18.86 4.80
CA ALA A 102 -9.57 -18.66 3.37
C ALA A 102 -8.27 -18.37 2.61
N VAL A 103 -7.39 -17.50 3.13
CA VAL A 103 -6.11 -17.20 2.47
C VAL A 103 -5.19 -18.41 2.49
N ARG A 104 -5.19 -19.21 3.56
CA ARG A 104 -4.45 -20.49 3.59
C ARG A 104 -4.95 -21.47 2.54
N ALA A 105 -6.27 -21.63 2.42
CA ALA A 105 -6.87 -22.48 1.37
C ALA A 105 -6.48 -21.97 -0.02
N MET A 106 -6.56 -20.65 -0.22
CA MET A 106 -6.16 -19.98 -1.47
C MET A 106 -4.69 -20.29 -1.84
N GLY A 107 -3.79 -20.29 -0.86
CA GLY A 107 -2.38 -20.67 -1.06
C GLY A 107 -2.22 -22.13 -1.45
N ALA A 108 -2.89 -23.03 -0.73
CA ALA A 108 -2.83 -24.47 -1.00
C ALA A 108 -3.35 -24.81 -2.41
N ASP A 109 -4.45 -24.20 -2.82
CA ASP A 109 -5.09 -24.44 -4.13
C ASP A 109 -4.30 -23.83 -5.29
N ASN A 110 -3.45 -22.82 -5.04
CA ASN A 110 -2.74 -22.06 -6.07
C ASN A 110 -1.21 -22.16 -5.97
N GLY A 111 -0.67 -23.07 -5.17
CA GLY A 111 0.75 -23.39 -5.13
C GLY A 111 1.64 -22.30 -4.54
N PHE A 112 1.22 -21.72 -3.42
CA PHE A 112 2.07 -20.87 -2.57
C PHE A 112 1.83 -21.14 -1.08
N GLN A 113 2.85 -20.96 -0.27
CA GLN A 113 2.78 -21.16 1.18
C GLN A 113 2.24 -19.89 1.85
N VAL A 114 1.45 -20.09 2.92
CA VAL A 114 0.90 -19.00 3.71
C VAL A 114 1.27 -19.22 5.18
N ASP A 115 2.14 -18.37 5.69
CA ASP A 115 2.30 -18.17 7.13
C ASP A 115 1.37 -17.02 7.56
N TYR A 116 0.92 -17.04 8.82
CA TYR A 116 0.04 -16.01 9.37
C TYR A 116 0.38 -15.70 10.82
N THR A 117 0.13 -14.46 11.23
CA THR A 117 0.44 -13.99 12.58
C THR A 117 -0.33 -12.71 12.95
N GLU A 118 -0.49 -12.48 14.25
CA GLU A 118 -0.82 -11.19 14.84
C GLU A 118 0.30 -10.70 15.80
N ASP A 119 1.41 -11.44 15.85
CA ASP A 119 2.57 -11.10 16.67
C ASP A 119 3.52 -10.19 15.89
N VAL A 120 3.62 -8.94 16.32
CA VAL A 120 4.47 -7.92 15.66
C VAL A 120 5.95 -8.31 15.63
N THR A 121 6.42 -9.13 16.59
CA THR A 121 7.82 -9.57 16.61
C THR A 121 8.20 -10.40 15.39
N GLN A 122 7.23 -11.01 14.70
CA GLN A 122 7.45 -11.74 13.44
C GLN A 122 7.79 -10.80 12.26
N LEU A 123 7.50 -9.50 12.41
CA LEU A 123 7.82 -8.46 11.43
C LEU A 123 9.05 -7.63 11.81
N ALA A 124 9.61 -7.82 13.00
CA ALA A 124 10.64 -6.96 13.59
C ALA A 124 12.06 -7.14 12.98
N SER A 125 12.23 -8.04 12.01
CA SER A 125 13.52 -8.29 11.35
C SER A 125 13.37 -8.36 9.84
N PRO A 126 14.16 -7.58 9.06
CA PRO A 126 14.18 -7.67 7.60
C PRO A 126 14.53 -9.08 7.12
N ALA A 127 15.48 -9.76 7.78
CA ALA A 127 15.88 -11.13 7.44
C ALA A 127 14.72 -12.13 7.59
N THR A 128 13.77 -11.88 8.48
CA THR A 128 12.54 -12.66 8.58
C THR A 128 11.61 -12.35 7.41
N LEU A 129 11.42 -11.08 7.09
CA LEU A 129 10.51 -10.67 6.02
C LEU A 129 11.00 -11.08 4.63
N PHE A 130 12.31 -11.08 4.37
CA PHE A 130 12.89 -11.54 3.08
C PHE A 130 12.67 -13.03 2.77
N ARG A 131 12.08 -13.79 3.69
CA ARG A 131 11.61 -15.17 3.42
C ARG A 131 10.24 -15.22 2.74
N TYR A 132 9.57 -14.09 2.58
CA TYR A 132 8.23 -13.96 2.00
C TYR A 132 8.26 -13.10 0.75
N ASP A 133 7.69 -13.60 -0.33
CA ASP A 133 7.56 -12.87 -1.60
C ASP A 133 6.54 -11.73 -1.51
N ALA A 134 5.54 -11.87 -0.62
CA ALA A 134 4.64 -10.79 -0.27
C ALA A 134 4.24 -10.83 1.22
N VAL A 135 4.01 -9.64 1.79
CA VAL A 135 3.38 -9.43 3.10
C VAL A 135 1.96 -8.91 2.85
N VAL A 136 0.97 -9.57 3.43
CA VAL A 136 -0.45 -9.26 3.25
C VAL A 136 -1.02 -8.73 4.56
N PHE A 137 -1.43 -7.46 4.57
CA PHE A 137 -2.19 -6.87 5.67
C PHE A 137 -3.67 -6.98 5.36
N PHE A 138 -4.40 -7.70 6.20
CA PHE A 138 -5.85 -7.87 6.02
C PHE A 138 -6.60 -7.39 7.25
N SER A 139 -7.45 -6.38 7.08
CA SER A 139 -8.27 -5.79 8.14
C SER A 139 -7.48 -5.46 9.42
N THR A 140 -6.19 -5.12 9.28
CA THR A 140 -5.40 -4.56 10.38
C THR A 140 -6.01 -3.23 10.83
N SER A 141 -5.73 -2.76 12.04
CA SER A 141 -6.32 -1.51 12.52
C SER A 141 -5.45 -0.78 13.53
N ARG A 142 -5.33 0.54 13.36
CA ARG A 142 -4.56 1.45 14.21
C ARG A 142 -3.05 1.10 14.19
N ASP A 143 -2.32 1.47 15.22
CA ASP A 143 -0.86 1.30 15.29
C ASP A 143 -0.52 -0.16 15.63
N THR A 144 -0.29 -0.97 14.62
CA THR A 144 -0.04 -2.41 14.74
C THR A 144 1.44 -2.77 14.69
N LEU A 145 2.28 -1.83 14.25
CA LEU A 145 3.72 -2.00 14.11
C LEU A 145 4.46 -1.17 15.16
N ASP A 146 5.51 -1.73 15.72
CA ASP A 146 6.53 -0.98 16.46
C ASP A 146 7.62 -0.45 15.52
N ASP A 147 8.54 0.37 16.03
CA ASP A 147 9.62 0.98 15.25
C ASP A 147 10.50 -0.06 14.52
N ALA A 148 10.70 -1.22 15.13
CA ALA A 148 11.49 -2.30 14.54
C ALA A 148 10.75 -2.91 13.34
N ALA A 149 9.47 -3.18 13.48
CA ALA A 149 8.63 -3.72 12.41
C ALA A 149 8.41 -2.70 11.27
N GLN A 150 8.21 -1.41 11.59
CA GLN A 150 8.15 -0.34 10.58
C GLN A 150 9.47 -0.26 9.78
N THR A 151 10.62 -0.27 10.48
CA THR A 151 11.94 -0.25 9.84
C THR A 151 12.13 -1.46 8.94
N SER A 152 11.77 -2.65 9.43
CA SER A 152 11.87 -3.91 8.69
C SER A 152 11.00 -3.93 7.45
N LEU A 153 9.75 -3.46 7.55
CA LEU A 153 8.82 -3.40 6.42
C LEU A 153 9.34 -2.45 5.33
N ARG A 154 9.90 -1.28 5.71
CA ARG A 154 10.54 -0.38 4.75
C ARG A 154 11.72 -1.03 4.04
N GLN A 155 12.61 -1.69 4.77
CA GLN A 155 13.77 -2.36 4.18
C GLN A 155 13.35 -3.51 3.26
N TYR A 156 12.34 -4.26 3.65
CA TYR A 156 11.76 -5.33 2.85
C TYR A 156 11.19 -4.82 1.52
N LEU A 157 10.36 -3.78 1.56
CA LEU A 157 9.81 -3.15 0.34
C LEU A 157 10.94 -2.61 -0.54
N ARG A 158 11.91 -1.88 0.05
CA ARG A 158 13.05 -1.33 -0.68
C ARG A 158 13.89 -2.40 -1.35
N GLY A 159 13.93 -3.60 -0.78
CA GLY A 159 14.59 -4.77 -1.35
C GLY A 159 13.79 -5.50 -2.43
N GLY A 160 12.65 -4.99 -2.87
CA GLY A 160 11.82 -5.56 -3.93
C GLY A 160 10.65 -6.43 -3.45
N GLY A 161 10.36 -6.45 -2.15
CA GLY A 161 9.27 -7.23 -1.57
C GLY A 161 7.88 -6.81 -2.05
N GLY A 162 6.91 -7.72 -1.99
CA GLY A 162 5.51 -7.46 -2.31
C GLY A 162 4.70 -7.06 -1.08
N PHE A 163 3.77 -6.12 -1.25
CA PHE A 163 2.79 -5.74 -0.24
C PHE A 163 1.37 -5.87 -0.79
N VAL A 164 0.47 -6.39 0.03
CA VAL A 164 -0.96 -6.46 -0.27
C VAL A 164 -1.73 -5.87 0.89
N GLY A 165 -2.47 -4.79 0.66
CA GLY A 165 -3.33 -4.14 1.65
C GLY A 165 -4.80 -4.40 1.33
N ILE A 166 -5.53 -5.01 2.29
CA ILE A 166 -6.93 -5.38 2.08
C ILE A 166 -7.80 -4.78 3.20
N HIS A 167 -8.88 -4.15 2.78
CA HIS A 167 -9.93 -3.59 3.62
C HIS A 167 -9.34 -2.62 4.67
N ASN A 168 -9.47 -2.89 5.95
CA ASN A 168 -9.04 -1.97 6.99
C ASN A 168 -7.50 -1.88 7.16
N ALA A 169 -6.71 -2.46 6.27
CA ALA A 169 -5.31 -2.06 6.10
C ALA A 169 -5.17 -0.54 5.86
N PHE A 170 -6.23 0.11 5.32
CA PHE A 170 -6.32 1.56 5.16
C PHE A 170 -6.57 2.31 6.46
N GLY A 171 -7.03 1.64 7.50
CA GLY A 171 -7.23 2.16 8.85
C GLY A 171 -6.05 1.88 9.80
N THR A 172 -4.86 1.69 9.25
CA THR A 172 -3.64 1.26 9.96
C THR A 172 -2.55 2.32 9.81
N GLU A 173 -1.70 2.49 10.85
CA GLU A 173 -0.49 3.34 10.84
C GLU A 173 -0.75 4.80 10.38
N TYR A 174 -1.83 5.43 10.81
CA TYR A 174 -2.22 6.79 10.38
C TYR A 174 -1.14 7.85 10.62
N ASN A 175 -0.27 7.65 11.61
CA ASN A 175 0.78 8.61 11.95
C ASN A 175 2.08 8.35 11.18
N TRP A 176 2.07 7.43 10.22
CA TRP A 176 3.25 7.06 9.44
C TRP A 176 3.08 7.40 7.94
N PRO A 177 3.55 8.60 7.50
CA PRO A 177 3.36 9.05 6.11
C PRO A 177 3.90 8.08 5.06
N TRP A 178 4.99 7.35 5.36
CA TRP A 178 5.51 6.33 4.45
C TRP A 178 4.48 5.23 4.21
N TYR A 179 3.71 4.82 5.23
CA TYR A 179 2.66 3.81 5.09
C TYR A 179 1.47 4.35 4.28
N GLU A 180 1.07 5.61 4.49
CA GLU A 180 0.07 6.27 3.63
C GLU A 180 0.50 6.22 2.16
N GLY A 181 1.78 6.55 1.87
CA GLY A 181 2.34 6.43 0.53
C GLY A 181 2.29 5.00 -0.02
N LEU A 182 2.56 3.98 0.81
CA LEU A 182 2.46 2.56 0.46
C LEU A 182 1.02 2.17 0.07
N LEU A 183 0.03 2.77 0.70
CA LEU A 183 -1.40 2.60 0.37
C LEU A 183 -1.82 3.34 -0.91
N GLY A 184 -0.91 4.02 -1.58
CA GLY A 184 -1.21 4.82 -2.77
C GLY A 184 -1.42 6.30 -2.49
N GLY A 185 -1.00 6.78 -1.31
CA GLY A 185 -1.32 8.11 -0.81
C GLY A 185 -2.78 8.19 -0.38
N ALA A 186 -3.28 7.17 0.31
CA ALA A 186 -4.68 7.06 0.70
C ALA A 186 -4.81 6.56 2.14
N ASN A 187 -5.77 7.12 2.86
CA ASN A 187 -6.16 6.64 4.19
C ASN A 187 -7.68 6.48 4.27
N PHE A 188 -8.13 5.54 5.09
CA PHE A 188 -9.54 5.44 5.46
C PHE A 188 -9.97 6.70 6.20
N TYR A 189 -11.08 7.28 5.77
CA TYR A 189 -11.68 8.46 6.40
C TYR A 189 -13.01 8.11 7.07
N ASP A 190 -13.99 7.68 6.29
CA ASP A 190 -15.27 7.15 6.74
C ASP A 190 -15.88 6.21 5.67
N HIS A 191 -17.06 5.69 5.93
CA HIS A 191 -17.88 4.94 4.98
C HIS A 191 -19.35 5.11 5.30
N GLY A 192 -20.20 4.99 4.28
CA GLY A 192 -21.64 4.86 4.43
C GLY A 192 -22.06 3.50 4.99
N PRO A 193 -23.38 3.19 4.99
CA PRO A 193 -23.86 1.87 5.41
C PRO A 193 -23.28 0.74 4.56
N VAL A 194 -23.14 -0.47 5.15
CA VAL A 194 -22.88 -1.69 4.38
C VAL A 194 -24.06 -1.94 3.43
N GLN A 195 -23.79 -1.92 2.13
CA GLN A 195 -24.82 -2.01 1.10
C GLN A 195 -24.30 -2.64 -0.20
N PRO A 196 -25.16 -3.22 -1.03
CA PRO A 196 -24.78 -3.66 -2.37
C PRO A 196 -24.41 -2.46 -3.26
N GLY A 197 -23.38 -2.66 -4.09
CA GLY A 197 -22.95 -1.72 -5.10
C GLY A 197 -22.42 -2.46 -6.33
N THR A 198 -22.33 -1.77 -7.46
CA THR A 198 -21.77 -2.31 -8.69
C THR A 198 -20.30 -1.95 -8.79
N VAL A 199 -19.42 -2.96 -8.76
CA VAL A 199 -17.99 -2.79 -9.04
C VAL A 199 -17.76 -2.85 -10.54
N ARG A 200 -17.04 -1.88 -11.09
CA ARG A 200 -16.60 -1.80 -12.49
C ARG A 200 -15.10 -2.11 -12.58
N VAL A 201 -14.73 -3.02 -13.46
CA VAL A 201 -13.31 -3.31 -13.76
C VAL A 201 -12.83 -2.32 -14.81
N VAL A 202 -11.86 -1.48 -14.46
CA VAL A 202 -11.29 -0.45 -15.33
C VAL A 202 -9.88 -0.81 -15.83
N GLY A 203 -9.08 -1.51 -15.04
CA GLY A 203 -7.74 -2.01 -15.39
C GLY A 203 -7.77 -3.49 -15.78
N ARG A 204 -8.08 -3.83 -17.04
CA ARG A 204 -8.39 -5.22 -17.45
C ARG A 204 -7.17 -6.09 -17.80
N LYS A 205 -5.97 -5.54 -17.80
CA LYS A 205 -4.76 -6.31 -18.14
C LYS A 205 -3.96 -6.75 -16.91
N ASP A 206 -4.36 -6.33 -15.73
CA ASP A 206 -3.73 -6.78 -14.48
C ASP A 206 -4.17 -8.20 -14.14
N ALA A 207 -3.28 -8.98 -13.49
CA ALA A 207 -3.54 -10.36 -13.12
C ALA A 207 -4.76 -10.49 -12.20
N SER A 208 -5.03 -9.51 -11.36
CA SER A 208 -6.15 -9.50 -10.42
C SER A 208 -7.51 -9.29 -11.08
N THR A 209 -7.53 -8.69 -12.28
CA THR A 209 -8.77 -8.26 -12.94
C THR A 209 -9.02 -8.90 -14.30
N ALA A 210 -7.99 -9.47 -14.92
CA ALA A 210 -8.07 -9.98 -16.30
C ALA A 210 -9.15 -11.05 -16.52
N SER A 211 -9.45 -11.86 -15.50
CA SER A 211 -10.46 -12.91 -15.55
C SER A 211 -11.83 -12.53 -14.96
N LEU A 212 -11.97 -11.28 -14.48
CA LEU A 212 -13.21 -10.80 -13.88
C LEU A 212 -14.22 -10.35 -14.95
N PRO A 213 -15.52 -10.42 -14.66
CA PRO A 213 -16.53 -9.74 -15.47
C PRO A 213 -16.27 -8.22 -15.48
N SER A 214 -16.77 -7.52 -16.50
CA SER A 214 -16.63 -6.05 -16.58
C SER A 214 -17.28 -5.32 -15.42
N THR A 215 -18.37 -5.89 -14.92
CA THR A 215 -19.09 -5.41 -13.75
C THR A 215 -19.56 -6.60 -12.92
N TRP A 216 -19.67 -6.41 -11.61
CA TRP A 216 -20.23 -7.39 -10.70
C TRP A 216 -20.80 -6.69 -9.45
N THR A 217 -21.89 -7.24 -8.91
CA THR A 217 -22.48 -6.72 -7.69
C THR A 217 -21.72 -7.27 -6.48
N PHE A 218 -21.44 -6.41 -5.52
CA PHE A 218 -20.83 -6.77 -4.25
C PHE A 218 -21.45 -5.97 -3.12
N THR A 219 -21.51 -6.55 -1.93
CA THR A 219 -21.96 -5.83 -0.72
C THR A 219 -20.75 -5.57 0.15
N ASP A 220 -20.51 -4.31 0.48
CA ASP A 220 -19.34 -3.94 1.33
C ASP A 220 -19.59 -2.61 2.05
N GLU A 221 -18.61 -2.22 2.88
CA GLU A 221 -18.36 -0.85 3.31
C GLU A 221 -17.61 -0.12 2.21
N TRP A 222 -18.24 0.88 1.59
CA TRP A 222 -17.60 1.65 0.52
C TRP A 222 -16.79 2.77 1.15
N TYR A 223 -15.45 2.58 1.24
CA TYR A 223 -14.56 3.48 1.96
C TYR A 223 -14.38 4.80 1.23
N ASN A 224 -14.67 5.88 1.91
CA ASN A 224 -14.20 7.21 1.54
C ASN A 224 -12.76 7.38 2.03
N LEU A 225 -11.89 7.83 1.14
CA LEU A 225 -10.46 7.93 1.37
C LEU A 225 -10.01 9.39 1.38
N VAL A 226 -9.28 9.78 2.42
CA VAL A 226 -8.66 11.13 2.52
C VAL A 226 -7.24 10.98 3.03
N PRO A 227 -6.23 11.30 2.20
CA PRO A 227 -6.32 11.64 0.77
C PRO A 227 -6.89 10.51 -0.10
N ALA A 228 -7.36 10.84 -1.30
CA ALA A 228 -7.69 9.84 -2.32
C ALA A 228 -6.42 9.29 -2.97
N PRO A 229 -6.43 8.02 -3.47
CA PRO A 229 -5.25 7.44 -4.07
C PRO A 229 -4.77 8.22 -5.30
N SER A 230 -3.45 8.39 -5.39
CA SER A 230 -2.80 9.15 -6.45
C SER A 230 -1.56 8.41 -6.98
N LYS A 231 -1.15 8.70 -8.22
CA LYS A 231 -0.01 8.04 -8.90
C LYS A 231 -0.13 6.51 -8.94
N VAL A 232 -1.34 5.99 -8.87
CA VAL A 232 -1.66 4.56 -8.89
C VAL A 232 -2.30 4.16 -10.21
N ARG A 233 -2.31 2.87 -10.51
CA ARG A 233 -3.16 2.31 -11.54
C ARG A 233 -4.43 1.80 -10.89
N VAL A 234 -5.54 2.46 -11.13
CA VAL A 234 -6.85 2.00 -10.69
C VAL A 234 -7.23 0.75 -11.50
N LEU A 235 -7.67 -0.29 -10.81
CA LEU A 235 -8.03 -1.60 -11.37
C LEU A 235 -9.55 -1.82 -11.35
N ALA A 236 -10.19 -1.37 -10.27
CA ALA A 236 -11.64 -1.44 -10.10
C ALA A 236 -12.16 -0.23 -9.33
N GLU A 237 -13.39 0.14 -9.64
CA GLU A 237 -14.13 1.25 -9.03
C GLU A 237 -15.52 0.80 -8.64
N VAL A 238 -16.11 1.40 -7.60
CA VAL A 238 -17.56 1.27 -7.38
C VAL A 238 -18.30 2.36 -8.14
N ASP A 239 -19.42 2.02 -8.71
CA ASP A 239 -20.36 2.97 -9.30
C ASP A 239 -21.27 3.53 -8.18
N GLU A 240 -20.95 4.73 -7.67
CA GLU A 240 -21.70 5.34 -6.58
C GLU A 240 -23.19 5.55 -6.91
N SER A 241 -23.56 5.66 -8.19
CA SER A 241 -24.96 5.79 -8.58
C SER A 241 -25.80 4.55 -8.25
N THR A 242 -25.15 3.43 -7.94
CA THR A 242 -25.79 2.18 -7.54
C THR A 242 -25.91 2.00 -6.03
N LEU A 243 -25.36 2.94 -5.23
CA LEU A 243 -25.40 2.92 -3.77
C LEU A 243 -26.67 3.60 -3.27
N ALA A 244 -27.69 2.78 -2.98
CA ALA A 244 -29.03 3.29 -2.65
C ALA A 244 -29.08 4.16 -1.38
N GLU A 245 -28.18 3.89 -0.41
CA GLU A 245 -28.07 4.62 0.86
C GLU A 245 -26.99 5.69 0.84
N GLY A 246 -26.36 5.94 -0.34
CA GLY A 246 -25.29 6.90 -0.53
C GLY A 246 -23.95 6.43 0.06
N VAL A 247 -22.95 7.32 -0.01
CA VAL A 247 -21.57 7.03 0.39
C VAL A 247 -21.16 7.71 1.70
N ALA A 248 -21.93 8.68 2.17
CA ALA A 248 -21.58 9.50 3.32
C ALA A 248 -21.59 8.68 4.61
N GLY A 249 -20.48 8.74 5.33
CA GLY A 249 -20.33 8.16 6.67
C GLY A 249 -20.45 9.19 7.79
N ASN A 250 -19.87 8.89 8.92
CA ASN A 250 -19.95 9.70 10.15
C ASN A 250 -19.33 11.11 10.00
N TYR A 251 -18.37 11.28 9.10
CA TYR A 251 -17.72 12.56 8.84
C TYR A 251 -18.23 13.25 7.57
N HIS A 252 -19.30 12.69 6.98
CA HIS A 252 -20.05 13.29 5.86
C HIS A 252 -19.19 13.54 4.61
N HIS A 253 -18.24 12.64 4.30
CA HIS A 253 -17.53 12.72 3.03
C HIS A 253 -18.51 12.63 1.86
N PRO A 254 -18.41 13.51 0.84
CA PRO A 254 -19.39 13.56 -0.26
C PRO A 254 -19.29 12.38 -1.26
N GLY A 255 -18.34 11.45 -1.06
CA GLY A 255 -17.98 10.43 -2.02
C GLY A 255 -16.87 10.87 -2.97
N HIS A 256 -16.52 10.01 -3.92
CA HIS A 256 -15.52 10.26 -4.97
C HIS A 256 -16.17 10.44 -6.35
N GLY A 257 -17.50 10.34 -6.41
CA GLY A 257 -18.29 10.49 -7.63
C GLY A 257 -18.07 9.34 -8.61
N LYS A 258 -17.82 9.67 -9.89
CA LYS A 258 -17.65 8.66 -10.94
C LYS A 258 -16.34 7.85 -10.83
N ASP A 259 -15.34 8.40 -10.13
CA ASP A 259 -13.99 7.84 -10.02
C ASP A 259 -13.74 7.41 -8.56
N HIS A 260 -14.52 6.43 -8.06
CA HIS A 260 -14.42 5.89 -6.70
C HIS A 260 -13.62 4.58 -6.71
N PRO A 261 -12.29 4.62 -6.54
CA PRO A 261 -11.44 3.45 -6.62
C PRO A 261 -11.63 2.51 -5.43
N VAL A 262 -11.75 1.20 -5.73
CA VAL A 262 -11.84 0.14 -4.73
C VAL A 262 -10.71 -0.88 -4.85
N ALA A 263 -9.94 -0.88 -5.96
CA ALA A 263 -8.71 -1.65 -6.08
C ALA A 263 -7.72 -0.93 -6.99
N TRP A 264 -6.43 -0.97 -6.63
CA TRP A 264 -5.34 -0.34 -7.39
C TRP A 264 -3.99 -0.98 -7.10
N CYS A 265 -2.98 -0.61 -7.89
CA CYS A 265 -1.61 -1.03 -7.71
C CYS A 265 -0.62 0.09 -8.00
N GLN A 266 0.56 0.00 -7.41
CA GLN A 266 1.70 0.86 -7.68
C GLN A 266 3.02 0.15 -7.34
N TYR A 267 4.12 0.64 -7.89
CA TYR A 267 5.44 0.42 -7.31
C TYR A 267 5.68 1.47 -6.22
N TYR A 268 6.27 1.07 -5.11
CA TYR A 268 6.51 1.96 -3.98
C TYR A 268 7.81 1.59 -3.26
N ASP A 269 8.74 2.56 -3.12
CA ASP A 269 10.04 2.42 -2.42
C ASP A 269 10.80 1.13 -2.78
N GLY A 270 10.75 0.73 -4.04
CA GLY A 270 11.40 -0.48 -4.55
C GLY A 270 10.51 -1.73 -4.61
N GLY A 271 9.40 -1.76 -3.90
CA GLY A 271 8.48 -2.91 -3.84
C GLY A 271 7.27 -2.80 -4.77
N ARG A 272 6.43 -3.83 -4.72
CA ARG A 272 5.14 -3.92 -5.41
C ARG A 272 4.02 -3.78 -4.39
N ALA A 273 3.11 -2.83 -4.54
CA ALA A 273 1.97 -2.64 -3.65
C ALA A 273 0.65 -2.84 -4.42
N TRP A 274 -0.12 -3.85 -4.04
CA TRP A 274 -1.47 -4.10 -4.54
C TRP A 274 -2.49 -3.90 -3.41
N LEU A 275 -3.59 -3.23 -3.68
CA LEU A 275 -4.46 -2.65 -2.66
C LEU A 275 -5.92 -2.79 -3.04
N THR A 276 -6.78 -3.08 -2.05
CA THR A 276 -8.23 -3.03 -2.20
C THR A 276 -8.92 -2.63 -0.90
N THR A 277 -9.93 -1.77 -0.99
CA THR A 277 -10.78 -1.39 0.15
C THR A 277 -11.85 -2.44 0.46
N LEU A 278 -12.09 -3.39 -0.46
CA LEU A 278 -13.09 -4.43 -0.29
C LEU A 278 -12.66 -5.48 0.73
N GLY A 279 -13.65 -6.14 1.38
CA GLY A 279 -13.36 -7.30 2.22
C GLY A 279 -13.93 -7.27 3.64
N HIS A 280 -14.97 -6.47 3.90
CA HIS A 280 -15.59 -6.33 5.22
C HIS A 280 -16.21 -7.64 5.73
N ASP A 281 -17.02 -8.30 4.90
CA ASP A 281 -17.88 -9.41 5.33
C ASP A 281 -17.19 -10.76 5.19
N ALA A 282 -17.30 -11.61 6.21
CA ALA A 282 -16.82 -12.99 6.19
C ALA A 282 -17.43 -13.81 5.03
N ARG A 283 -18.66 -13.52 4.63
CA ARG A 283 -19.35 -14.17 3.51
C ARG A 283 -18.71 -13.88 2.15
N ALA A 284 -17.85 -12.87 2.05
CA ALA A 284 -17.02 -12.64 0.86
C ALA A 284 -16.11 -13.83 0.51
N PHE A 285 -15.88 -14.73 1.48
CA PHE A 285 -15.14 -15.98 1.29
C PHE A 285 -16.01 -17.21 1.13
N SER A 286 -17.36 -17.08 1.05
CA SER A 286 -18.21 -18.22 0.79
C SER A 286 -17.99 -18.80 -0.61
N THR A 287 -18.11 -20.11 -0.73
CA THR A 287 -17.96 -20.84 -2.01
C THR A 287 -19.27 -21.43 -2.51
N ASP A 288 -20.35 -21.28 -1.75
CA ASP A 288 -21.67 -21.85 -2.02
C ASP A 288 -22.56 -20.97 -2.93
N GLY A 289 -22.04 -19.81 -3.36
CA GLY A 289 -22.78 -18.86 -4.18
C GLY A 289 -23.82 -18.03 -3.42
N SER A 290 -23.91 -18.15 -2.11
CA SER A 290 -24.89 -17.43 -1.28
C SER A 290 -24.61 -15.93 -1.16
N TYR A 291 -23.36 -15.50 -1.39
CA TYR A 291 -22.97 -14.11 -1.33
C TYR A 291 -22.61 -13.56 -2.72
N ALA A 292 -23.40 -12.60 -3.19
CA ALA A 292 -23.20 -12.03 -4.51
C ALA A 292 -21.79 -11.44 -4.67
N GLY A 293 -21.08 -11.82 -5.73
CA GLY A 293 -19.74 -11.33 -6.02
C GLY A 293 -18.60 -12.00 -5.23
N ALA A 294 -18.87 -12.92 -4.30
CA ALA A 294 -17.82 -13.60 -3.52
C ALA A 294 -16.73 -14.20 -4.42
N ALA A 295 -17.12 -14.93 -5.47
CA ALA A 295 -16.17 -15.55 -6.40
C ALA A 295 -15.32 -14.51 -7.16
N ALA A 296 -15.90 -13.35 -7.51
CA ALA A 296 -15.16 -12.28 -8.16
C ALA A 296 -14.18 -11.61 -7.18
N PHE A 297 -14.61 -11.35 -5.94
CA PHE A 297 -13.75 -10.82 -4.88
C PHE A 297 -12.57 -11.76 -4.58
N GLN A 298 -12.82 -13.07 -4.42
CA GLN A 298 -11.75 -14.04 -4.16
C GLN A 298 -10.75 -14.10 -5.31
N LYS A 299 -11.21 -14.05 -6.57
CA LYS A 299 -10.31 -13.96 -7.73
C LYS A 299 -9.52 -12.65 -7.77
N LEU A 300 -10.15 -11.53 -7.40
CA LEU A 300 -9.50 -10.22 -7.30
C LEU A 300 -8.35 -10.29 -6.29
N VAL A 301 -8.61 -10.79 -5.07
CA VAL A 301 -7.62 -10.94 -4.01
C VAL A 301 -6.50 -11.91 -4.40
N LEU A 302 -6.85 -13.09 -4.93
CA LEU A 302 -5.86 -14.06 -5.39
C LEU A 302 -4.91 -13.46 -6.42
N GLY A 303 -5.45 -12.82 -7.47
CA GLY A 303 -4.63 -12.20 -8.51
C GLY A 303 -3.77 -11.05 -7.98
N GLY A 304 -4.27 -10.30 -7.00
CA GLY A 304 -3.52 -9.27 -6.28
C GLY A 304 -2.32 -9.84 -5.53
N ILE A 305 -2.53 -10.91 -4.76
CA ILE A 305 -1.47 -11.64 -4.05
C ILE A 305 -0.46 -12.21 -5.07
N GLU A 306 -0.91 -12.90 -6.11
CA GLU A 306 -0.04 -13.49 -7.12
C GLU A 306 0.79 -12.45 -7.88
N SER A 307 0.24 -11.27 -8.16
CA SER A 307 0.97 -10.21 -8.83
C SER A 307 1.97 -9.53 -7.89
N ALA A 308 1.59 -9.24 -6.65
CA ALA A 308 2.47 -8.62 -5.66
C ALA A 308 3.68 -9.52 -5.33
N MET A 309 3.50 -10.84 -5.18
CA MET A 309 4.61 -11.78 -4.95
C MET A 309 5.42 -12.11 -6.21
N GLY A 310 5.08 -11.54 -7.37
CA GLY A 310 5.85 -11.72 -8.61
C GLY A 310 5.56 -13.02 -9.36
N LYS A 311 4.58 -13.81 -8.95
CA LYS A 311 4.15 -15.03 -9.65
C LYS A 311 3.41 -14.71 -10.97
N ARG A 312 2.81 -13.53 -11.04
CA ARG A 312 2.14 -13.00 -12.23
C ARG A 312 2.66 -11.60 -12.56
N PRO A 313 2.51 -11.14 -13.81
CA PRO A 313 2.87 -9.76 -14.17
C PRO A 313 2.15 -8.75 -13.27
N PHE A 314 2.92 -7.79 -12.73
CA PHE A 314 2.41 -6.81 -11.77
C PHE A 314 1.99 -5.51 -12.44
N CYS A 315 0.84 -4.95 -12.01
CA CYS A 315 0.37 -3.59 -12.30
C CYS A 315 0.32 -3.27 -13.80
N ARG A 316 -0.21 -4.19 -14.61
CA ARG A 316 -0.30 -4.03 -16.06
C ARG A 316 -1.52 -3.17 -16.46
N GLY A 317 -1.29 -2.26 -17.42
CA GLY A 317 -2.31 -1.40 -18.02
C GLY A 317 -2.61 -1.74 -19.47
#